data_b0b297d3817b740f7f5065c46a0c391f
#
_entry.id   b0b297d3817b740f7f5065c46a0c391f
#
_cell.length_a   1.000
_cell.length_b   1.000
_cell.length_c   1.000
_cell.angle_alpha   90.00
_cell.angle_beta   90.00
_cell.angle_gamma   90.00
#
_symmetry.space_group_name_H-M   'P 1'
#
loop_
_entity.id
_entity.type
_entity.pdbx_description
1 polymer ?
#
loop_
_entity_poly.entity_id
_entity_poly.type
_entity_poly.pdbx_seq_one_letter_code
_entity_poly.pdbx_strand_id
1 'polypeptide(L)'
;MAEDDIRKRIEWLREEISRHDHLYHVLDAPEISDAKYDLLVRELKELAPGEDRESDSGSPISRVGGEPLKGFMRVVHDIPMLSLENAFTGEDLGSFLRRAGDVAMCCELKIDGLAVSLVYQDGIFSMGATRGDGRVGEDVTQNIRTVSGLPLELTEKISGRLEVRGEILIKSEDFAVLNAEREDQGLPLFANPRNAAAGSLRQLDPSIAASRKLSLFVYQVVSSQALGLYSHYEVLGRLKALGFPVQGTESLCRTPVEVMEFIEKWRIGRFALPYVTDG
;
A
#
# COMPACT_ATOMS: atom_id res chain seq x y z
N MET A 1 20.15 -27.80 14.60
CA MET A 1 18.76 -28.11 15.00
C MET A 1 18.39 -29.46 14.39
N ALA A 2 17.68 -30.33 15.10
CA ALA A 2 17.15 -31.55 14.51
C ALA A 2 16.13 -31.22 13.43
N GLU A 3 15.97 -32.04 12.41
CA GLU A 3 15.07 -31.82 11.27
C GLU A 3 13.60 -31.60 11.73
N ASP A 4 13.22 -32.26 12.81
CA ASP A 4 11.91 -32.11 13.46
C ASP A 4 11.72 -30.75 14.12
N ASP A 5 12.80 -30.15 14.67
CA ASP A 5 12.75 -28.79 15.25
C ASP A 5 12.57 -27.71 14.17
N ILE A 6 13.22 -27.90 13.01
CA ILE A 6 13.09 -26.99 11.86
C ILE A 6 11.67 -27.03 11.32
N ARG A 7 11.08 -28.23 11.16
CA ARG A 7 9.71 -28.38 10.70
C ARG A 7 8.71 -27.70 11.64
N LYS A 8 8.82 -27.90 12.94
CA LYS A 8 7.97 -27.22 13.94
C LYS A 8 8.14 -25.71 13.91
N ARG A 9 9.37 -25.23 13.68
CA ARG A 9 9.63 -23.80 13.56
C ARG A 9 8.97 -23.19 12.33
N ILE A 10 9.01 -23.87 11.18
CA ILE A 10 8.35 -23.47 9.94
C ILE A 10 6.83 -23.40 10.15
N GLU A 11 6.20 -24.43 10.75
CA GLU A 11 4.77 -24.45 11.04
C GLU A 11 4.37 -23.26 11.95
N TRP A 12 5.11 -23.05 13.02
CA TRP A 12 4.87 -21.92 13.92
C TRP A 12 5.01 -20.56 13.21
N LEU A 13 6.03 -20.37 12.37
CA LEU A 13 6.22 -19.14 11.60
C LEU A 13 5.05 -18.89 10.65
N ARG A 14 4.53 -19.92 9.98
CA ARG A 14 3.36 -19.83 9.10
C ARG A 14 2.11 -19.39 9.86
N GLU A 15 1.86 -19.98 11.00
CA GLU A 15 0.72 -19.63 11.85
C GLU A 15 0.81 -18.19 12.36
N GLU A 16 1.99 -17.76 12.87
CA GLU A 16 2.20 -16.42 13.37
C GLU A 16 2.12 -15.36 12.26
N ILE A 17 2.74 -15.60 11.11
CA ILE A 17 2.64 -14.70 9.97
C ILE A 17 1.18 -14.57 9.53
N SER A 18 0.46 -15.68 9.37
CA SER A 18 -0.96 -15.66 9.00
C SER A 18 -1.83 -14.92 10.03
N ARG A 19 -1.55 -15.10 11.32
CA ARG A 19 -2.24 -14.38 12.40
C ARG A 19 -1.98 -12.87 12.33
N HIS A 20 -0.71 -12.47 12.16
CA HIS A 20 -0.36 -11.05 12.06
C HIS A 20 -0.86 -10.41 10.76
N ASP A 21 -0.91 -11.14 9.66
CA ASP A 21 -1.57 -10.70 8.42
C ASP A 21 -3.04 -10.37 8.67
N HIS A 22 -3.75 -11.26 9.35
CA HIS A 22 -5.15 -11.04 9.69
C HIS A 22 -5.35 -9.82 10.61
N LEU A 23 -4.52 -9.70 11.66
CA LEU A 23 -4.55 -8.56 12.56
C LEU A 23 -4.25 -7.24 11.84
N TYR A 24 -3.26 -7.25 10.94
CA TYR A 24 -2.81 -6.06 10.24
C TYR A 24 -3.77 -5.64 9.12
N HIS A 25 -4.17 -6.60 8.26
CA HIS A 25 -4.91 -6.30 7.03
C HIS A 25 -6.43 -6.37 7.19
N VAL A 26 -6.95 -7.11 8.17
CA VAL A 26 -8.39 -7.26 8.39
C VAL A 26 -8.88 -6.48 9.58
N LEU A 27 -8.18 -6.60 10.71
CA LEU A 27 -8.64 -6.02 11.97
C LEU A 27 -8.04 -4.63 12.24
N ASP A 28 -7.04 -4.19 11.45
CA ASP A 28 -6.27 -2.95 11.68
C ASP A 28 -5.75 -2.81 13.13
N ALA A 29 -5.40 -3.95 13.73
CA ALA A 29 -4.95 -4.08 15.12
C ALA A 29 -3.62 -4.82 15.21
N PRO A 30 -2.51 -4.29 14.63
CA PRO A 30 -1.22 -4.94 14.67
C PRO A 30 -0.70 -5.07 16.11
N GLU A 31 -0.28 -6.28 16.49
CA GLU A 31 0.33 -6.56 17.78
C GLU A 31 1.87 -6.46 17.77
N ILE A 32 2.47 -6.47 16.57
CA ILE A 32 3.91 -6.33 16.38
C ILE A 32 4.20 -5.20 15.40
N SER A 33 5.42 -4.64 15.46
CA SER A 33 5.88 -3.66 14.47
C SER A 33 6.15 -4.34 13.12
N ASP A 34 6.08 -3.55 12.03
CA ASP A 34 6.39 -4.01 10.67
C ASP A 34 7.78 -4.64 10.59
N ALA A 35 8.79 -4.02 11.25
CA ALA A 35 10.14 -4.58 11.34
C ALA A 35 10.19 -5.98 11.99
N LYS A 36 9.34 -6.23 13.00
CA LYS A 36 9.27 -7.55 13.64
C LYS A 36 8.52 -8.56 12.77
N TYR A 37 7.49 -8.13 12.07
CA TYR A 37 6.78 -8.94 11.09
C TYR A 37 7.74 -9.37 9.96
N ASP A 38 8.50 -8.44 9.39
CA ASP A 38 9.49 -8.69 8.34
C ASP A 38 10.56 -9.71 8.76
N LEU A 39 10.98 -9.68 10.04
CA LEU A 39 11.90 -10.69 10.57
C LEU A 39 11.30 -12.09 10.56
N LEU A 40 10.02 -12.25 10.88
CA LEU A 40 9.33 -13.55 10.83
C LEU A 40 9.25 -14.06 9.39
N VAL A 41 8.89 -13.20 8.44
CA VAL A 41 8.84 -13.53 7.00
C VAL A 41 10.22 -13.93 6.48
N ARG A 42 11.27 -13.19 6.85
CA ARG A 42 12.64 -13.48 6.47
C ARG A 42 13.10 -14.85 7.01
N GLU A 43 12.86 -15.12 8.30
CA GLU A 43 13.21 -16.39 8.93
C GLU A 43 12.51 -17.57 8.22
N LEU A 44 11.23 -17.42 7.86
CA LEU A 44 10.50 -18.44 7.11
C LEU A 44 11.13 -18.70 5.73
N LYS A 45 11.51 -17.65 5.00
CA LYS A 45 12.21 -17.76 3.70
C LYS A 45 13.56 -18.47 3.82
N GLU A 46 14.30 -18.20 4.88
CA GLU A 46 15.60 -18.85 5.13
C GLU A 46 15.45 -20.34 5.47
N LEU A 47 14.39 -20.73 6.21
CA LEU A 47 14.15 -22.11 6.63
C LEU A 47 13.43 -22.95 5.57
N ALA A 48 12.65 -22.32 4.68
CA ALA A 48 11.88 -22.97 3.61
C ALA A 48 12.17 -22.35 2.24
N PRO A 49 13.43 -22.41 1.74
CA PRO A 49 13.79 -21.82 0.46
C PRO A 49 13.08 -22.55 -0.69
N GLY A 50 12.26 -21.82 -1.44
CA GLY A 50 11.52 -22.33 -2.62
C GLY A 50 10.00 -22.31 -2.49
N GLU A 51 9.42 -21.88 -1.38
CA GLU A 51 7.98 -21.67 -1.22
C GLU A 51 7.47 -20.41 -1.96
N ASP A 52 8.37 -19.54 -2.42
CA ASP A 52 8.03 -18.37 -3.25
C ASP A 52 7.66 -18.72 -4.71
N ARG A 53 7.70 -19.98 -5.10
CA ARG A 53 7.32 -20.40 -6.46
C ARG A 53 5.83 -20.66 -6.53
N GLU A 54 5.19 -19.96 -7.45
CA GLU A 54 3.77 -19.84 -7.86
C GLU A 54 2.80 -21.03 -7.69
N SER A 55 3.17 -22.12 -7.04
CA SER A 55 2.37 -23.35 -7.01
C SER A 55 1.68 -23.68 -5.69
N ASP A 56 1.93 -22.94 -4.60
CA ASP A 56 1.29 -23.24 -3.33
C ASP A 56 0.41 -22.06 -2.85
N SER A 57 -0.86 -22.11 -3.25
CA SER A 57 -1.90 -21.14 -2.86
C SER A 57 -2.20 -21.14 -1.35
N GLY A 58 -1.45 -21.87 -0.56
CA GLY A 58 -1.58 -22.05 0.89
C GLY A 58 -0.49 -21.38 1.73
N SER A 59 0.63 -20.92 1.14
CA SER A 59 1.71 -20.32 1.93
C SER A 59 1.35 -18.91 2.40
N PRO A 60 1.57 -18.55 3.68
CA PRO A 60 1.38 -17.19 4.20
C PRO A 60 2.21 -16.14 3.45
N ILE A 61 3.37 -16.49 2.91
CA ILE A 61 4.26 -15.60 2.16
C ILE A 61 3.63 -15.13 0.84
N SER A 62 2.76 -15.96 0.22
CA SER A 62 2.07 -15.64 -1.03
C SER A 62 0.75 -14.90 -0.83
N ARG A 63 0.25 -14.81 0.41
CA ARG A 63 -1.00 -14.12 0.73
C ARG A 63 -0.77 -12.64 1.00
N VAL A 64 -1.49 -11.80 0.30
CA VAL A 64 -1.51 -10.35 0.48
C VAL A 64 -2.81 -9.96 1.16
N GLY A 65 -2.77 -9.74 2.48
CA GLY A 65 -3.92 -9.23 3.24
C GLY A 65 -4.93 -10.31 3.68
N GLY A 66 -5.93 -9.88 4.42
CA GLY A 66 -6.97 -10.72 5.01
C GLY A 66 -8.30 -10.71 4.27
N GLU A 67 -9.24 -11.56 4.67
CA GLU A 67 -10.59 -11.58 4.11
C GLU A 67 -11.36 -10.28 4.42
N PRO A 68 -12.19 -9.76 3.46
CA PRO A 68 -13.03 -8.58 3.68
C PRO A 68 -13.99 -8.74 4.86
N LEU A 69 -14.21 -7.65 5.62
CA LEU A 69 -15.13 -7.63 6.75
C LEU A 69 -16.59 -7.81 6.30
N LYS A 70 -17.45 -8.36 7.19
CA LYS A 70 -18.88 -8.42 6.94
C LYS A 70 -19.49 -7.02 7.00
N GLY A 71 -20.13 -6.57 5.91
CA GLY A 71 -20.79 -5.26 5.81
C GLY A 71 -20.51 -4.49 4.54
N PHE A 72 -19.37 -4.75 3.86
CA PHE A 72 -19.07 -4.20 2.54
C PHE A 72 -19.23 -5.26 1.46
N MET A 73 -19.61 -4.85 0.24
CA MET A 73 -19.61 -5.74 -0.92
C MET A 73 -18.17 -6.10 -1.28
N ARG A 74 -17.97 -7.34 -1.71
CA ARG A 74 -16.67 -7.83 -2.18
C ARG A 74 -16.42 -7.36 -3.61
N VAL A 75 -15.21 -6.91 -3.89
CA VAL A 75 -14.75 -6.51 -5.22
C VAL A 75 -13.55 -7.37 -5.59
N VAL A 76 -13.65 -8.10 -6.68
CA VAL A 76 -12.53 -8.87 -7.25
C VAL A 76 -11.69 -7.94 -8.11
N HIS A 77 -10.38 -7.87 -7.85
CA HIS A 77 -9.45 -7.10 -8.67
C HIS A 77 -9.13 -7.84 -9.96
N ASP A 78 -9.33 -7.22 -11.12
CA ASP A 78 -8.99 -7.81 -12.43
C ASP A 78 -7.50 -8.12 -12.54
N ILE A 79 -6.67 -7.24 -12.00
CA ILE A 79 -5.22 -7.42 -11.85
C ILE A 79 -4.89 -7.36 -10.35
N PRO A 80 -4.27 -8.39 -9.77
CA PRO A 80 -3.97 -8.44 -8.34
C PRO A 80 -3.15 -7.23 -7.85
N MET A 81 -3.42 -6.80 -6.63
CA MET A 81 -2.67 -5.75 -5.92
C MET A 81 -1.56 -6.41 -5.10
N LEU A 82 -0.40 -6.64 -5.72
CA LEU A 82 0.72 -7.36 -5.13
C LEU A 82 1.45 -6.54 -4.06
N SER A 83 2.19 -7.24 -3.19
CA SER A 83 3.16 -6.64 -2.27
C SER A 83 4.46 -6.30 -3.01
N LEU A 84 5.24 -5.39 -2.43
CA LEU A 84 6.60 -5.11 -2.85
C LEU A 84 7.58 -6.01 -2.09
N GLU A 85 8.68 -6.40 -2.74
CA GLU A 85 9.82 -7.01 -2.04
C GLU A 85 10.55 -5.95 -1.21
N ASN A 86 11.09 -6.37 -0.06
CA ASN A 86 11.88 -5.51 0.82
C ASN A 86 13.36 -5.66 0.53
N ALA A 87 14.12 -4.57 0.60
CA ALA A 87 15.58 -4.54 0.62
C ALA A 87 16.02 -3.81 1.90
N PHE A 88 16.66 -4.55 2.83
CA PHE A 88 17.06 -4.00 4.13
C PHE A 88 18.53 -3.59 4.17
N THR A 89 19.34 -4.15 3.28
CA THR A 89 20.79 -3.95 3.23
C THR A 89 21.23 -3.41 1.88
N GLY A 90 22.44 -2.82 1.85
CA GLY A 90 23.05 -2.42 0.58
C GLY A 90 23.31 -3.62 -0.34
N GLU A 91 23.45 -4.84 0.18
CA GLU A 91 23.62 -6.07 -0.60
C GLU A 91 22.30 -6.47 -1.27
N ASP A 92 21.16 -6.38 -0.55
CA ASP A 92 19.83 -6.61 -1.10
C ASP A 92 19.55 -5.64 -2.26
N LEU A 93 19.80 -4.34 -2.03
CA LEU A 93 19.67 -3.31 -3.06
C LEU A 93 20.59 -3.59 -4.25
N GLY A 94 21.86 -3.93 -4.00
CA GLY A 94 22.80 -4.29 -5.07
C GLY A 94 22.34 -5.50 -5.87
N SER A 95 21.70 -6.48 -5.23
CA SER A 95 21.13 -7.65 -5.89
C SER A 95 19.91 -7.29 -6.73
N PHE A 96 19.03 -6.41 -6.22
CA PHE A 96 17.91 -5.87 -6.99
C PHE A 96 18.40 -5.11 -8.23
N LEU A 97 19.38 -4.19 -8.07
CA LEU A 97 19.93 -3.39 -9.18
C LEU A 97 20.56 -4.27 -10.27
N ARG A 98 21.27 -5.34 -9.88
CA ARG A 98 21.82 -6.32 -10.84
C ARG A 98 20.74 -7.07 -11.61
N ARG A 99 19.63 -7.45 -10.95
CA ARG A 99 18.48 -8.11 -11.62
C ARG A 99 17.76 -7.18 -12.57
N ALA A 100 17.60 -5.91 -12.19
CA ALA A 100 16.96 -4.90 -13.02
C ALA A 100 17.75 -4.56 -14.29
N GLY A 101 19.10 -4.70 -14.24
CA GLY A 101 19.98 -4.40 -15.37
C GLY A 101 20.22 -2.92 -15.58
N ASP A 102 20.68 -2.57 -16.78
CA ASP A 102 20.99 -1.18 -17.15
C ASP A 102 19.72 -0.44 -17.64
N VAL A 103 18.85 -0.12 -16.69
CA VAL A 103 17.60 0.60 -16.93
C VAL A 103 17.49 1.80 -15.99
N ALA A 104 16.86 2.87 -16.47
CA ALA A 104 16.50 3.98 -15.59
C ALA A 104 15.39 3.56 -14.61
N MET A 105 15.50 3.98 -13.35
CA MET A 105 14.58 3.66 -12.27
C MET A 105 13.81 4.89 -11.82
N CYS A 106 12.52 4.76 -11.62
CA CYS A 106 11.73 5.75 -10.92
C CYS A 106 11.77 5.42 -9.42
N CYS A 107 12.42 6.28 -8.64
CA CYS A 107 12.47 6.16 -7.19
C CYS A 107 11.38 7.01 -6.57
N GLU A 108 10.61 6.42 -5.66
CA GLU A 108 9.49 7.05 -4.95
C GLU A 108 9.54 6.70 -3.47
N LEU A 109 8.88 7.50 -2.64
CA LEU A 109 8.69 7.15 -1.23
C LEU A 109 7.47 6.23 -1.11
N LYS A 110 7.61 5.14 -0.34
CA LYS A 110 6.50 4.27 0.01
C LYS A 110 5.67 4.92 1.11
N ILE A 111 4.48 5.40 0.73
CA ILE A 111 3.55 6.03 1.67
C ILE A 111 3.01 4.95 2.62
N ASP A 112 2.88 5.29 3.89
CA ASP A 112 2.25 4.45 4.90
C ASP A 112 0.77 4.84 5.05
N GLY A 113 -0.09 4.09 4.39
CA GLY A 113 -1.53 4.32 4.35
C GLY A 113 -2.32 3.04 4.02
N LEU A 114 -3.49 3.21 3.43
CA LEU A 114 -4.34 2.13 2.95
C LEU A 114 -4.39 2.13 1.43
N ALA A 115 -3.88 1.07 0.81
CA ALA A 115 -3.89 0.91 -0.64
C ALA A 115 -5.32 0.72 -1.17
N VAL A 116 -5.66 1.46 -2.24
CA VAL A 116 -6.96 1.41 -2.90
C VAL A 116 -6.82 1.31 -4.41
N SER A 117 -7.79 0.65 -5.04
CA SER A 117 -8.04 0.68 -6.47
C SER A 117 -9.20 1.64 -6.75
N LEU A 118 -9.03 2.54 -7.72
CA LEU A 118 -9.98 3.55 -8.13
C LEU A 118 -10.30 3.34 -9.61
N VAL A 119 -11.57 3.12 -9.92
CA VAL A 119 -12.05 2.88 -11.30
C VAL A 119 -12.81 4.10 -11.79
N TYR A 120 -12.46 4.54 -12.98
CA TYR A 120 -13.14 5.57 -13.74
C TYR A 120 -13.75 4.99 -14.98
N GLN A 121 -14.96 5.41 -15.31
CA GLN A 121 -15.65 5.08 -16.56
C GLN A 121 -15.86 6.38 -17.33
N ASP A 122 -15.30 6.44 -18.54
CA ASP A 122 -15.37 7.62 -19.41
C ASP A 122 -14.93 8.93 -18.73
N GLY A 123 -13.93 8.82 -17.85
CA GLY A 123 -13.36 9.94 -17.08
C GLY A 123 -14.10 10.29 -15.79
N ILE A 124 -15.17 9.56 -15.44
CA ILE A 124 -15.97 9.79 -14.22
C ILE A 124 -15.68 8.68 -13.21
N PHE A 125 -15.42 9.06 -11.94
CA PHE A 125 -15.21 8.12 -10.87
C PHE A 125 -16.43 7.22 -10.64
N SER A 126 -16.25 5.92 -10.77
CA SER A 126 -17.34 4.93 -10.69
C SER A 126 -17.25 4.04 -9.46
N MET A 127 -16.05 3.56 -9.10
CA MET A 127 -15.87 2.60 -8.01
C MET A 127 -14.52 2.79 -7.32
N GLY A 128 -14.50 2.54 -6.01
CA GLY A 128 -13.29 2.45 -5.22
C GLY A 128 -13.31 1.26 -4.28
N ALA A 129 -12.21 0.49 -4.27
CA ALA A 129 -12.08 -0.71 -3.46
C ALA A 129 -10.77 -0.72 -2.67
N THR A 130 -10.79 -1.31 -1.47
CA THR A 130 -9.57 -1.60 -0.70
C THR A 130 -8.76 -2.70 -1.38
N ARG A 131 -7.46 -2.80 -1.04
CA ARG A 131 -6.63 -3.90 -1.53
C ARG A 131 -7.15 -5.27 -1.08
N GLY A 132 -7.63 -5.38 0.17
CA GLY A 132 -7.99 -6.65 0.79
C GLY A 132 -6.80 -7.63 0.81
N ASP A 133 -7.04 -8.87 0.41
CA ASP A 133 -6.00 -9.90 0.26
C ASP A 133 -5.17 -9.77 -1.06
N GLY A 134 -5.33 -8.67 -1.77
CA GLY A 134 -4.72 -8.41 -3.06
C GLY A 134 -5.50 -8.94 -4.27
N ARG A 135 -6.42 -9.88 -4.08
CA ARG A 135 -7.33 -10.42 -5.10
C ARG A 135 -8.76 -9.96 -4.91
N VAL A 136 -9.18 -9.86 -3.65
CA VAL A 136 -10.53 -9.45 -3.27
C VAL A 136 -10.44 -8.37 -2.21
N GLY A 137 -11.01 -7.21 -2.51
CA GLY A 137 -11.14 -6.07 -1.61
C GLY A 137 -12.58 -5.83 -1.19
N GLU A 138 -12.80 -4.71 -0.53
CA GLU A 138 -14.11 -4.21 -0.09
C GLU A 138 -14.50 -2.99 -0.92
N ASP A 139 -15.74 -2.92 -1.36
CA ASP A 139 -16.30 -1.72 -1.98
C ASP A 139 -16.46 -0.61 -0.95
N VAL A 140 -15.62 0.40 -1.04
CA VAL A 140 -15.63 1.59 -0.17
C VAL A 140 -15.89 2.87 -0.98
N THR A 141 -16.59 2.73 -2.12
CA THR A 141 -16.85 3.81 -3.09
C THR A 141 -17.42 5.06 -2.42
N GLN A 142 -18.40 4.91 -1.54
CA GLN A 142 -19.06 6.06 -0.89
C GLN A 142 -18.11 6.80 0.06
N ASN A 143 -17.26 6.05 0.77
CA ASN A 143 -16.27 6.63 1.69
C ASN A 143 -15.14 7.32 0.89
N ILE A 144 -14.68 6.70 -0.19
CA ILE A 144 -13.65 7.29 -1.06
C ILE A 144 -14.11 8.61 -1.69
N ARG A 145 -15.40 8.77 -2.00
CA ARG A 145 -15.96 10.04 -2.50
C ARG A 145 -15.75 11.22 -1.55
N THR A 146 -15.55 10.96 -0.28
CA THR A 146 -15.32 11.99 0.75
C THR A 146 -13.84 12.36 0.93
N VAL A 147 -12.93 11.59 0.31
CA VAL A 147 -11.48 11.76 0.48
C VAL A 147 -10.99 12.98 -0.28
N SER A 148 -10.19 13.80 0.39
CA SER A 148 -9.60 15.00 -0.21
C SER A 148 -8.58 14.61 -1.30
N GLY A 149 -8.68 15.30 -2.44
CA GLY A 149 -7.80 15.07 -3.59
C GLY A 149 -8.32 14.04 -4.59
N LEU A 150 -9.45 13.35 -4.33
CA LEU A 150 -10.08 12.48 -5.33
C LEU A 150 -10.75 13.35 -6.43
N PRO A 151 -10.31 13.29 -7.70
CA PRO A 151 -11.07 13.87 -8.78
C PRO A 151 -12.31 13.01 -9.07
N LEU A 152 -13.52 13.57 -8.92
CA LEU A 152 -14.75 12.87 -9.30
C LEU A 152 -14.94 12.80 -10.81
N GLU A 153 -14.33 13.73 -11.53
CA GLU A 153 -14.22 13.79 -12.98
C GLU A 153 -12.78 14.17 -13.34
N LEU A 154 -12.19 13.46 -14.30
CA LEU A 154 -10.84 13.74 -14.77
C LEU A 154 -10.80 15.02 -15.60
N THR A 155 -9.67 15.70 -15.60
CA THR A 155 -9.44 16.95 -16.37
C THR A 155 -9.54 16.74 -17.88
N GLU A 156 -9.35 15.49 -18.35
CA GLU A 156 -9.49 15.11 -19.75
C GLU A 156 -10.43 13.91 -19.88
N LYS A 157 -11.18 13.84 -20.99
CA LYS A 157 -11.98 12.67 -21.31
C LYS A 157 -11.08 11.49 -21.67
N ILE A 158 -11.13 10.44 -20.84
CA ILE A 158 -10.57 9.14 -21.13
C ILE A 158 -11.74 8.23 -21.47
N SER A 159 -11.84 7.76 -22.73
CA SER A 159 -12.89 6.84 -23.12
C SER A 159 -12.67 5.45 -22.53
N GLY A 160 -13.75 4.82 -22.07
CA GLY A 160 -13.72 3.48 -21.48
C GLY A 160 -13.26 3.48 -20.03
N ARG A 161 -12.76 2.31 -19.58
CA ARG A 161 -12.37 2.06 -18.20
C ARG A 161 -10.90 2.45 -17.95
N LEU A 162 -10.68 3.31 -17.00
CA LEU A 162 -9.36 3.58 -16.43
C LEU A 162 -9.33 3.11 -14.97
N GLU A 163 -8.35 2.30 -14.62
CA GLU A 163 -8.10 1.90 -13.24
C GLU A 163 -6.75 2.43 -12.79
N VAL A 164 -6.76 3.12 -11.65
CA VAL A 164 -5.55 3.65 -11.00
C VAL A 164 -5.45 3.12 -9.58
N ARG A 165 -4.23 3.06 -9.04
CA ARG A 165 -3.97 2.67 -7.65
C ARG A 165 -3.37 3.84 -6.89
N GLY A 166 -3.78 3.95 -5.65
CA GLY A 166 -3.33 5.01 -4.76
C GLY A 166 -3.30 4.56 -3.31
N GLU A 167 -2.83 5.45 -2.47
CA GLU A 167 -2.78 5.28 -1.03
C GLU A 167 -3.64 6.33 -0.36
N ILE A 168 -4.57 5.90 0.50
CA ILE A 168 -5.33 6.79 1.38
C ILE A 168 -4.61 6.87 2.71
N LEU A 169 -4.40 8.09 3.16
CA LEU A 169 -3.63 8.40 4.36
C LEU A 169 -4.32 9.49 5.19
N ILE A 170 -3.87 9.64 6.41
CA ILE A 170 -4.14 10.80 7.24
C ILE A 170 -2.83 11.53 7.50
N LYS A 171 -2.82 12.88 7.42
CA LYS A 171 -1.64 13.67 7.71
C LYS A 171 -1.32 13.64 9.20
N SER A 172 -0.04 13.79 9.55
CA SER A 172 0.42 13.71 10.94
C SER A 172 -0.29 14.69 11.88
N GLU A 173 -0.56 15.91 11.41
CA GLU A 173 -1.30 16.91 12.17
C GLU A 173 -2.76 16.51 12.40
N ASP A 174 -3.45 16.02 11.36
CA ASP A 174 -4.85 15.58 11.45
C ASP A 174 -4.98 14.31 12.30
N PHE A 175 -3.97 13.43 12.27
CA PHE A 175 -3.90 12.26 13.15
C PHE A 175 -3.79 12.65 14.63
N ALA A 176 -2.94 13.65 14.94
CA ALA A 176 -2.80 14.14 16.31
C ALA A 176 -4.11 14.73 16.82
N VAL A 177 -4.81 15.53 15.99
CA VAL A 177 -6.12 16.08 16.34
C VAL A 177 -7.15 14.97 16.57
N LEU A 178 -7.22 14.00 15.66
CA LEU A 178 -8.13 12.87 15.76
C LEU A 178 -7.94 12.08 17.07
N ASN A 179 -6.69 11.79 17.44
CA ASN A 179 -6.43 11.07 18.68
C ASN A 179 -6.74 11.91 19.93
N ALA A 180 -6.50 13.22 19.92
CA ALA A 180 -6.90 14.10 21.02
C ALA A 180 -8.44 14.11 21.21
N GLU A 181 -9.21 14.20 20.13
CA GLU A 181 -10.68 14.11 20.19
C GLU A 181 -11.17 12.77 20.73
N ARG A 182 -10.49 11.66 20.39
CA ARG A 182 -10.82 10.32 20.91
C ARG A 182 -10.51 10.19 22.39
N GLU A 183 -9.39 10.77 22.83
CA GLU A 183 -9.00 10.80 24.26
C GLU A 183 -10.03 11.56 25.08
N ASP A 184 -10.46 12.73 24.62
CA ASP A 184 -11.51 13.53 25.26
C ASP A 184 -12.85 12.79 25.38
N GLN A 185 -13.13 11.91 24.42
CA GLN A 185 -14.35 11.07 24.40
C GLN A 185 -14.17 9.74 25.15
N GLY A 186 -12.99 9.46 25.71
CA GLY A 186 -12.69 8.19 26.40
C GLY A 186 -12.65 6.97 25.45
N LEU A 187 -12.40 7.19 24.15
CA LEU A 187 -12.31 6.15 23.13
C LEU A 187 -10.86 5.65 22.99
N PRO A 188 -10.65 4.38 22.59
CA PRO A 188 -9.33 3.86 22.29
C PRO A 188 -8.63 4.70 21.21
N LEU A 189 -7.35 5.02 21.40
CA LEU A 189 -6.55 5.78 20.43
C LEU A 189 -6.16 4.88 19.26
N PHE A 190 -6.00 5.48 18.08
CA PHE A 190 -5.37 4.79 16.96
C PHE A 190 -3.85 4.69 17.19
N ALA A 191 -3.29 3.52 16.91
CA ALA A 191 -1.87 3.24 17.15
C ALA A 191 -0.95 4.03 16.21
N ASN A 192 -1.37 4.26 14.96
CA ASN A 192 -0.61 4.98 13.95
C ASN A 192 -1.55 5.61 12.89
N PRO A 193 -1.02 6.52 12.03
CA PRO A 193 -1.80 7.16 10.96
C PRO A 193 -2.42 6.18 9.97
N ARG A 194 -1.74 5.07 9.65
CA ARG A 194 -2.27 4.03 8.76
C ARG A 194 -3.54 3.39 9.32
N ASN A 195 -3.51 2.97 10.60
CA ASN A 195 -4.68 2.37 11.25
C ASN A 195 -5.83 3.38 11.36
N ALA A 196 -5.52 4.66 11.59
CA ALA A 196 -6.52 5.71 11.58
C ALA A 196 -7.16 5.90 10.20
N ALA A 197 -6.37 5.87 9.11
CA ALA A 197 -6.88 5.93 7.74
C ALA A 197 -7.75 4.71 7.40
N ALA A 198 -7.25 3.50 7.69
CA ALA A 198 -7.96 2.25 7.42
C ALA A 198 -9.28 2.16 8.21
N GLY A 199 -9.23 2.39 9.51
CA GLY A 199 -10.42 2.37 10.37
C GLY A 199 -11.42 3.48 10.03
N SER A 200 -10.97 4.60 9.47
CA SER A 200 -11.86 5.67 9.00
C SER A 200 -12.52 5.35 7.66
N LEU A 201 -11.75 4.79 6.72
CA LEU A 201 -12.28 4.43 5.39
C LEU A 201 -13.27 3.27 5.45
N ARG A 202 -13.15 2.39 6.43
CA ARG A 202 -14.01 1.19 6.62
C ARG A 202 -15.21 1.45 7.52
N GLN A 203 -15.61 2.71 7.74
CA GLN A 203 -16.85 3.02 8.42
C GLN A 203 -18.06 2.75 7.51
N LEU A 204 -19.10 2.12 8.04
CA LEU A 204 -20.33 1.89 7.29
C LEU A 204 -21.08 3.18 6.98
N ASP A 205 -20.91 4.20 7.80
CA ASP A 205 -21.44 5.55 7.58
C ASP A 205 -20.36 6.44 6.93
N PRO A 206 -20.53 6.85 5.65
CA PRO A 206 -19.57 7.72 4.96
C PRO A 206 -19.38 9.10 5.62
N SER A 207 -20.33 9.56 6.42
CA SER A 207 -20.21 10.84 7.14
C SER A 207 -19.06 10.81 8.15
N ILE A 208 -18.79 9.65 8.74
CA ILE A 208 -17.65 9.45 9.64
C ILE A 208 -16.34 9.55 8.84
N ALA A 209 -16.23 8.90 7.69
CA ALA A 209 -15.05 9.03 6.82
C ALA A 209 -14.82 10.50 6.39
N ALA A 210 -15.89 11.21 6.04
CA ALA A 210 -15.84 12.64 5.67
C ALA A 210 -15.27 13.52 6.78
N SER A 211 -15.55 13.21 8.05
CA SER A 211 -15.06 13.98 9.21
C SER A 211 -13.56 13.78 9.49
N ARG A 212 -12.92 12.74 8.90
CA ARG A 212 -11.56 12.28 9.25
C ARG A 212 -10.42 12.90 8.45
N LYS A 213 -10.70 13.86 7.55
CA LYS A 213 -9.72 14.57 6.71
C LYS A 213 -8.72 13.62 5.99
N LEU A 214 -9.24 12.53 5.44
CA LEU A 214 -8.45 11.61 4.65
C LEU A 214 -7.91 12.30 3.38
N SER A 215 -6.70 11.94 2.98
CA SER A 215 -6.03 12.41 1.77
C SER A 215 -5.65 11.24 0.87
N LEU A 216 -5.50 11.50 -0.42
CA LEU A 216 -5.14 10.52 -1.44
C LEU A 216 -3.82 10.91 -2.11
N PHE A 217 -2.97 9.92 -2.39
CA PHE A 217 -1.98 9.99 -3.45
C PHE A 217 -2.18 8.82 -4.42
N VAL A 218 -2.06 9.11 -5.72
CA VAL A 218 -2.14 8.08 -6.77
C VAL A 218 -0.75 7.86 -7.34
N TYR A 219 -0.37 6.58 -7.46
CA TYR A 219 0.99 6.20 -7.87
C TYR A 219 1.03 5.24 -9.06
N GLN A 220 -0.09 4.66 -9.51
CA GLN A 220 -0.07 3.67 -10.59
C GLN A 220 -1.30 3.74 -11.48
N VAL A 221 -1.11 3.50 -12.77
CA VAL A 221 -2.16 3.12 -13.74
C VAL A 221 -2.04 1.62 -13.99
N VAL A 222 -3.14 0.88 -13.82
CA VAL A 222 -3.14 -0.59 -13.91
C VAL A 222 -2.79 -1.11 -15.31
N SER A 223 -3.19 -0.39 -16.36
CA SER A 223 -2.93 -0.73 -17.75
C SER A 223 -2.32 0.46 -18.51
N SER A 224 -1.11 0.87 -18.11
CA SER A 224 -0.44 2.05 -18.68
C SER A 224 -0.18 1.96 -20.19
N GLN A 225 0.03 0.74 -20.72
CA GLN A 225 0.19 0.51 -22.16
C GLN A 225 -1.05 0.93 -22.97
N ALA A 226 -2.24 0.83 -22.40
CA ALA A 226 -3.48 1.30 -23.05
C ALA A 226 -3.49 2.82 -23.23
N LEU A 227 -2.68 3.57 -22.45
CA LEU A 227 -2.44 5.00 -22.57
C LEU A 227 -1.19 5.33 -23.41
N GLY A 228 -0.51 4.34 -24.00
CA GLY A 228 0.73 4.51 -24.73
C GLY A 228 1.94 4.86 -23.85
N LEU A 229 1.89 4.56 -22.56
CA LEU A 229 2.94 4.88 -21.58
C LEU A 229 3.72 3.63 -21.19
N TYR A 230 5.05 3.72 -21.28
CA TYR A 230 5.97 2.62 -21.03
C TYR A 230 6.94 2.90 -19.88
N SER A 231 7.05 4.15 -19.44
CA SER A 231 7.86 4.59 -18.33
C SER A 231 6.96 4.94 -17.14
N HIS A 232 7.27 4.40 -15.95
CA HIS A 232 6.54 4.74 -14.74
C HIS A 232 6.63 6.24 -14.40
N TYR A 233 7.77 6.86 -14.66
CA TYR A 233 7.95 8.31 -14.47
C TYR A 233 6.98 9.13 -15.35
N GLU A 234 6.76 8.70 -16.61
CA GLU A 234 5.77 9.33 -17.50
C GLU A 234 4.33 9.08 -17.00
N VAL A 235 4.07 7.89 -16.44
CA VAL A 235 2.77 7.57 -15.82
C VAL A 235 2.44 8.56 -14.70
N LEU A 236 3.39 8.87 -13.81
CA LEU A 236 3.18 9.84 -12.73
C LEU A 236 2.87 11.25 -13.28
N GLY A 237 3.60 11.67 -14.32
CA GLY A 237 3.32 12.93 -15.04
C GLY A 237 1.92 12.95 -15.65
N ARG A 238 1.49 11.83 -16.24
CA ARG A 238 0.15 11.70 -16.83
C ARG A 238 -0.96 11.71 -15.76
N LEU A 239 -0.76 11.02 -14.65
CA LEU A 239 -1.68 11.05 -13.51
C LEU A 239 -1.90 12.48 -13.01
N LYS A 240 -0.82 13.24 -12.85
CA LYS A 240 -0.88 14.65 -12.46
C LYS A 240 -1.65 15.49 -13.48
N ALA A 241 -1.44 15.28 -14.77
CA ALA A 241 -2.17 15.97 -15.84
C ALA A 241 -3.66 15.63 -15.84
N LEU A 242 -4.04 14.42 -15.45
CA LEU A 242 -5.44 13.97 -15.30
C LEU A 242 -6.12 14.51 -14.03
N GLY A 243 -5.41 15.24 -13.17
CA GLY A 243 -5.94 15.84 -11.95
C GLY A 243 -5.74 15.00 -10.68
N PHE A 244 -5.02 13.89 -10.77
CA PHE A 244 -4.72 13.10 -9.57
C PHE A 244 -3.62 13.74 -8.73
N PRO A 245 -3.73 13.71 -7.39
CA PRO A 245 -2.63 14.04 -6.51
C PRO A 245 -1.53 12.97 -6.62
N VAL A 246 -0.35 13.39 -7.02
CA VAL A 246 0.88 12.59 -7.05
C VAL A 246 1.81 13.13 -5.99
N GLN A 247 2.64 12.29 -5.40
CA GLN A 247 3.47 12.62 -4.25
C GLN A 247 4.44 13.81 -4.50
N GLY A 248 5.01 13.90 -5.71
CA GLY A 248 5.92 14.99 -6.10
C GLY A 248 7.34 14.86 -5.54
N THR A 249 7.68 13.70 -4.98
CA THR A 249 9.01 13.38 -4.44
C THR A 249 9.77 12.40 -5.33
N GLU A 250 9.13 11.94 -6.41
CA GLU A 250 9.69 10.99 -7.37
C GLU A 250 10.96 11.52 -8.05
N SER A 251 11.89 10.62 -8.34
CA SER A 251 13.12 10.91 -9.04
C SER A 251 13.42 9.85 -10.10
N LEU A 252 13.77 10.29 -11.31
CA LEU A 252 14.28 9.41 -12.37
C LEU A 252 15.77 9.21 -12.17
N CYS A 253 16.17 8.06 -11.68
CA CYS A 253 17.56 7.68 -11.44
C CYS A 253 18.06 6.80 -12.58
N ARG A 254 19.15 7.23 -13.25
CA ARG A 254 19.77 6.53 -14.39
C ARG A 254 20.93 5.64 -14.01
N THR A 255 21.42 5.81 -12.78
CA THR A 255 22.59 5.09 -12.28
C THR A 255 22.32 4.57 -10.86
N PRO A 256 23.00 3.48 -10.43
CA PRO A 256 22.95 3.02 -9.04
C PRO A 256 23.35 4.10 -8.03
N VAL A 257 24.26 5.00 -8.40
CA VAL A 257 24.71 6.11 -7.55
C VAL A 257 23.54 7.06 -7.28
N GLU A 258 22.80 7.46 -8.30
CA GLU A 258 21.62 8.33 -8.16
C GLU A 258 20.52 7.68 -7.30
N VAL A 259 20.35 6.35 -7.38
CA VAL A 259 19.43 5.60 -6.49
C VAL A 259 19.89 5.71 -5.03
N MET A 260 21.18 5.54 -4.77
CA MET A 260 21.73 5.67 -3.42
C MET A 260 21.61 7.11 -2.88
N GLU A 261 21.84 8.10 -3.72
CA GLU A 261 21.67 9.51 -3.37
C GLU A 261 20.20 9.82 -3.00
N PHE A 262 19.23 9.26 -3.75
CA PHE A 262 17.82 9.37 -3.42
C PHE A 262 17.51 8.76 -2.06
N ILE A 263 17.98 7.55 -1.78
CA ILE A 263 17.80 6.86 -0.49
C ILE A 263 18.39 7.69 0.66
N GLU A 264 19.63 8.16 0.52
CA GLU A 264 20.29 8.97 1.56
C GLU A 264 19.58 10.31 1.80
N LYS A 265 19.14 10.98 0.75
CA LYS A 265 18.33 12.20 0.85
C LYS A 265 17.08 11.96 1.70
N TRP A 266 16.36 10.88 1.44
CA TRP A 266 15.08 10.62 2.10
C TRP A 266 15.20 9.86 3.42
N ARG A 267 16.34 9.26 3.72
CA ARG A 267 16.61 8.64 5.03
C ARG A 267 16.33 9.59 6.20
N ILE A 268 16.63 10.87 6.00
CA ILE A 268 16.36 11.94 6.99
C ILE A 268 15.20 12.83 6.52
N GLY A 269 15.15 13.19 5.22
CA GLY A 269 14.18 14.14 4.68
C GLY A 269 12.72 13.72 4.86
N ARG A 270 12.43 12.42 4.92
CA ARG A 270 11.08 11.89 5.14
C ARG A 270 10.41 12.37 6.45
N PHE A 271 11.19 12.67 7.49
CA PHE A 271 10.65 13.13 8.77
C PHE A 271 10.12 14.57 8.74
N ALA A 272 10.41 15.32 7.67
CA ALA A 272 9.85 16.66 7.45
C ALA A 272 8.56 16.63 6.61
N LEU A 273 8.14 15.45 6.13
CA LEU A 273 6.90 15.31 5.38
C LEU A 273 5.68 15.41 6.31
N PRO A 274 4.54 15.92 5.81
CA PRO A 274 3.31 15.99 6.59
C PRO A 274 2.58 14.64 6.73
N TYR A 275 3.20 13.54 6.31
CA TYR A 275 2.68 12.18 6.35
C TYR A 275 3.81 11.18 6.60
N VAL A 276 3.46 9.97 7.01
CA VAL A 276 4.41 8.90 7.31
C VAL A 276 4.74 8.10 6.05
N THR A 277 5.98 7.65 5.95
CA THR A 277 6.46 6.74 4.90
C THR A 277 7.07 5.49 5.52
N ASP A 278 6.88 4.36 4.84
CA ASP A 278 7.36 3.04 5.23
C ASP A 278 8.68 2.67 4.50
N GLY A 279 9.01 3.34 3.41
CA GLY A 279 10.24 3.13 2.67
C GLY A 279 10.47 4.18 1.61
#